data_f8abd8e71e3611430e644690b365efbd
#
_entry.id   f8abd8e71e3611430e644690b365efbd
#
_cell.length_a   1.000
_cell.length_b   1.000
_cell.length_c   1.000
_cell.angle_alpha   90.00
_cell.angle_beta   90.00
_cell.angle_gamma   90.00
#
_symmetry.space_group_name_H-M   'P 1'
#
loop_
_entity.id
_entity.type
_entity.pdbx_description
1 polymer ?
#
loop_
_entity_poly.entity_id
_entity_poly.type
_entity_poly.pdbx_seq_one_letter_code
_entity_poly.pdbx_strand_id
1 'polypeptide(L)'
;QDALRSADQQARAAAAGQNDMFGHEAPAAEEIRHLPTQLDEWQERLLLSNEKEALGLYLTGHPFNAVRNDARYFSDGKLGEITAEPPPQTNRGERDYASRREATVAGLIVDMRKRGNRVSVVLDDDTGRMEVSFFSEAFQEFRDLLVKDEIVVVTGALRYDDFIGSWTVNAKNVLHIDRVIESRASGLVLSLAPNGQGEQLLVKLHDVLLPFREGSCDVSVRYIGDNASARLSLGPEWTVRPSRELRDKLTELLGTNNVRLLYTPGRDLN
;
A
#
# COMPACT_ATOMS: atom_id res chain seq x y z
N GLN A 1 -22.12 -16.90 -0.40
CA GLN A 1 -22.39 -18.24 -1.00
C GLN A 1 -23.90 -18.50 -1.07
N ASP A 2 -24.69 -18.13 -0.07
CA ASP A 2 -26.13 -18.43 -0.03
C ASP A 2 -26.91 -17.61 -1.07
N ALA A 3 -26.55 -16.36 -1.31
CA ALA A 3 -27.15 -15.54 -2.36
C ALA A 3 -26.91 -16.11 -3.76
N LEU A 4 -25.72 -16.68 -4.04
CA LEU A 4 -25.41 -17.31 -5.30
C LEU A 4 -26.19 -18.63 -5.48
N ARG A 5 -26.34 -19.41 -4.40
CA ARG A 5 -27.17 -20.63 -4.44
C ARG A 5 -28.64 -20.32 -4.67
N SER A 6 -29.16 -19.26 -4.05
CA SER A 6 -30.55 -18.82 -4.26
C SER A 6 -30.78 -18.33 -5.68
N ALA A 7 -29.83 -17.57 -6.25
CA ALA A 7 -29.90 -17.12 -7.65
C ALA A 7 -29.83 -18.29 -8.65
N ASP A 8 -28.94 -19.26 -8.40
CA ASP A 8 -28.83 -20.49 -9.23
C ASP A 8 -30.11 -21.33 -9.16
N GLN A 9 -30.73 -21.42 -7.99
CA GLN A 9 -31.97 -22.17 -7.79
C GLN A 9 -33.14 -21.48 -8.51
N GLN A 10 -33.23 -20.15 -8.45
CA GLN A 10 -34.23 -19.40 -9.22
C GLN A 10 -34.00 -19.51 -10.73
N ALA A 11 -32.76 -19.43 -11.19
CA ALA A 11 -32.44 -19.59 -12.61
C ALA A 11 -32.80 -20.98 -13.13
N ARG A 12 -32.57 -22.04 -12.35
CA ARG A 12 -32.94 -23.41 -12.71
C ARG A 12 -34.45 -23.62 -12.72
N ALA A 13 -35.18 -23.05 -11.76
CA ALA A 13 -36.63 -23.09 -11.71
C ALA A 13 -37.26 -22.38 -12.94
N ALA A 14 -36.73 -21.21 -13.33
CA ALA A 14 -37.15 -20.49 -14.52
C ALA A 14 -36.80 -21.22 -15.80
N ALA A 15 -35.63 -21.86 -15.90
CA ALA A 15 -35.23 -22.66 -17.06
C ALA A 15 -36.04 -23.98 -17.21
N ALA A 16 -36.52 -24.53 -16.10
CA ALA A 16 -37.39 -25.73 -16.11
C ALA A 16 -38.85 -25.45 -16.54
N GLY A 17 -39.20 -24.19 -16.82
CA GLY A 17 -40.54 -23.82 -17.28
C GLY A 17 -41.65 -24.13 -16.28
N GLN A 18 -41.35 -24.21 -14.98
CA GLN A 18 -42.33 -24.36 -13.92
C GLN A 18 -43.11 -23.05 -13.72
N ASN A 19 -43.91 -22.67 -14.69
CA ASN A 19 -45.01 -21.75 -14.47
C ASN A 19 -46.16 -22.58 -13.91
N ASP A 20 -46.49 -22.26 -12.68
CA ASP A 20 -47.63 -22.88 -11.99
C ASP A 20 -48.90 -22.55 -12.77
N MET A 21 -49.46 -23.56 -13.44
CA MET A 21 -50.64 -23.40 -14.32
C MET A 21 -51.96 -23.29 -13.54
N PHE A 22 -51.90 -23.31 -12.21
CA PHE A 22 -53.07 -23.26 -11.33
C PHE A 22 -52.98 -22.17 -10.30
N GLY A 23 -52.75 -20.94 -10.66
CA GLY A 23 -53.02 -19.72 -9.88
C GLY A 23 -53.28 -19.81 -8.36
N HIS A 24 -52.76 -20.82 -7.69
CA HIS A 24 -52.66 -20.84 -6.26
C HIS A 24 -51.54 -19.90 -5.91
N GLU A 25 -51.94 -18.83 -5.18
CA GLU A 25 -50.98 -18.07 -4.41
C GLU A 25 -50.07 -19.10 -3.69
N ALA A 26 -48.86 -19.27 -4.18
CA ALA A 26 -47.84 -19.97 -3.42
C ALA A 26 -47.88 -19.36 -2.05
N PRO A 27 -48.00 -20.16 -0.94
CA PRO A 27 -47.95 -19.61 0.39
C PRO A 27 -46.72 -18.73 0.39
N ALA A 28 -46.94 -17.44 0.69
CA ALA A 28 -45.90 -16.40 0.59
C ALA A 28 -44.62 -17.04 1.02
N ALA A 29 -43.69 -17.25 0.10
CA ALA A 29 -42.43 -17.91 0.40
C ALA A 29 -41.97 -17.15 1.64
N GLU A 30 -41.92 -17.86 2.77
CA GLU A 30 -41.37 -17.25 3.97
C GLU A 30 -40.11 -16.58 3.44
N GLU A 31 -40.16 -15.26 3.35
CA GLU A 31 -38.95 -14.51 3.05
C GLU A 31 -37.97 -15.05 4.06
N ILE A 32 -37.14 -15.99 3.60
CA ILE A 32 -35.98 -16.39 4.36
C ILE A 32 -35.21 -15.08 4.44
N ARG A 33 -35.55 -14.28 5.43
CA ARG A 33 -34.77 -13.12 5.83
C ARG A 33 -33.44 -13.73 6.23
N HIS A 34 -32.57 -13.90 5.26
CA HIS A 34 -31.18 -14.12 5.52
C HIS A 34 -30.77 -12.89 6.33
N LEU A 35 -30.85 -13.01 7.65
CA LEU A 35 -30.21 -12.04 8.54
C LEU A 35 -28.79 -11.96 8.02
N PRO A 36 -28.30 -10.76 7.67
CA PRO A 36 -26.96 -10.63 7.17
C PRO A 36 -26.07 -11.25 8.24
N THR A 37 -25.39 -12.33 7.88
CA THR A 37 -24.38 -12.93 8.74
C THR A 37 -23.39 -11.80 9.00
N GLN A 38 -23.25 -11.37 10.26
CA GLN A 38 -22.21 -10.42 10.64
C GLN A 38 -20.88 -11.12 10.39
N LEU A 39 -20.34 -10.88 9.22
CA LEU A 39 -18.98 -11.26 8.90
C LEU A 39 -18.12 -10.03 9.18
N ASP A 40 -16.96 -10.27 9.76
CA ASP A 40 -15.96 -9.23 9.90
C ASP A 40 -15.59 -8.68 8.52
N GLU A 41 -15.42 -7.36 8.43
CA GLU A 41 -14.97 -6.70 7.21
C GLU A 41 -13.60 -7.27 6.80
N TRP A 42 -13.38 -7.44 5.50
CA TRP A 42 -12.08 -7.85 5.01
C TRP A 42 -11.03 -6.78 5.34
N GLN A 43 -9.81 -7.22 5.62
CA GLN A 43 -8.68 -6.30 5.73
C GLN A 43 -8.57 -5.50 4.42
N GLU A 44 -8.27 -4.20 4.54
CA GLU A 44 -8.23 -3.25 3.42
C GLU A 44 -7.45 -3.80 2.22
N ARG A 45 -6.29 -4.41 2.46
CA ARG A 45 -5.47 -5.00 1.40
C ARG A 45 -6.18 -6.13 0.65
N LEU A 46 -6.86 -7.04 1.37
CA LEU A 46 -7.60 -8.13 0.75
C LEU A 46 -8.81 -7.60 -0.02
N LEU A 47 -9.49 -6.61 0.53
CA LEU A 47 -10.59 -5.92 -0.13
C LEU A 47 -10.14 -5.30 -1.45
N LEU A 48 -9.07 -4.50 -1.43
CA LEU A 48 -8.51 -3.86 -2.63
C LEU A 48 -8.02 -4.89 -3.66
N SER A 49 -7.41 -6.00 -3.23
CA SER A 49 -7.01 -7.09 -4.13
C SER A 49 -8.21 -7.72 -4.83
N ASN A 50 -9.28 -8.00 -4.09
CA ASN A 50 -10.51 -8.59 -4.63
C ASN A 50 -11.27 -7.61 -5.54
N GLU A 51 -11.29 -6.31 -5.22
CA GLU A 51 -11.83 -5.28 -6.11
C GLU A 51 -11.08 -5.25 -7.44
N LYS A 52 -9.76 -5.26 -7.38
CA LYS A 52 -8.91 -5.27 -8.57
C LYS A 52 -9.12 -6.52 -9.41
N GLU A 53 -9.22 -7.69 -8.80
CA GLU A 53 -9.47 -8.95 -9.49
C GLU A 53 -10.86 -8.97 -10.14
N ALA A 54 -11.89 -8.53 -9.41
CA ALA A 54 -13.27 -8.59 -9.87
C ALA A 54 -13.64 -7.48 -10.87
N LEU A 55 -13.13 -6.26 -10.65
CA LEU A 55 -13.56 -5.03 -11.35
C LEU A 55 -12.49 -4.44 -12.24
N GLY A 56 -11.23 -4.86 -12.06
CA GLY A 56 -10.08 -4.30 -12.76
C GLY A 56 -9.61 -2.94 -12.24
N LEU A 57 -10.22 -2.43 -11.17
CA LEU A 57 -9.88 -1.15 -10.55
C LEU A 57 -10.05 -1.22 -9.03
N TYR A 58 -9.48 -0.25 -8.31
CA TYR A 58 -9.64 -0.04 -6.88
C TYR A 58 -10.79 0.95 -6.64
N LEU A 59 -11.78 0.61 -5.81
CA LEU A 59 -12.98 1.41 -5.55
C LEU A 59 -12.96 2.06 -4.17
N THR A 60 -12.62 1.29 -3.13
CA THR A 60 -12.76 1.73 -1.74
C THR A 60 -11.52 2.43 -1.21
N GLY A 61 -10.40 2.35 -1.93
CA GLY A 61 -9.15 2.97 -1.51
C GLY A 61 -8.04 2.85 -2.55
N HIS A 62 -6.83 3.22 -2.18
CA HIS A 62 -5.65 3.11 -3.03
C HIS A 62 -4.55 2.33 -2.30
N PRO A 63 -3.90 1.32 -2.92
CA PRO A 63 -2.89 0.48 -2.26
C PRO A 63 -1.73 1.25 -1.65
N PHE A 64 -1.39 2.41 -2.23
CA PHE A 64 -0.34 3.29 -1.72
C PHE A 64 -0.67 3.89 -0.35
N ASN A 65 -1.94 3.95 0.05
CA ASN A 65 -2.37 4.53 1.32
C ASN A 65 -1.77 3.79 2.51
N ALA A 66 -1.59 2.47 2.41
CA ALA A 66 -0.97 1.65 3.45
C ALA A 66 0.48 2.05 3.77
N VAL A 67 1.19 2.66 2.82
CA VAL A 67 2.61 3.05 2.95
C VAL A 67 2.85 4.56 2.83
N ARG A 68 1.80 5.35 2.60
CA ARG A 68 1.88 6.80 2.40
C ARG A 68 2.59 7.53 3.55
N ASN A 69 2.28 7.13 4.78
CA ASN A 69 2.89 7.73 5.96
C ASN A 69 4.39 7.43 6.09
N ASP A 70 4.82 6.29 5.57
CA ASP A 70 6.21 5.87 5.56
C ASP A 70 6.95 6.54 4.40
N ALA A 71 6.35 6.58 3.21
CA ALA A 71 6.93 7.15 1.99
C ALA A 71 7.41 8.60 2.16
N ARG A 72 6.71 9.42 2.95
CA ARG A 72 7.08 10.82 3.23
C ARG A 72 8.46 11.00 3.87
N TYR A 73 9.06 9.95 4.44
CA TYR A 73 10.38 10.02 5.07
C TYR A 73 11.53 9.77 4.10
N PHE A 74 11.23 9.31 2.89
CA PHE A 74 12.24 8.97 1.89
C PHE A 74 11.88 9.38 0.44
N SER A 75 10.73 9.98 0.20
CA SER A 75 10.38 10.64 -1.06
C SER A 75 10.40 12.16 -0.90
N ASP A 76 10.69 12.87 -1.99
CA ASP A 76 10.81 14.34 -1.99
C ASP A 76 9.46 15.07 -2.02
N GLY A 77 8.36 14.33 -2.07
CA GLY A 77 7.00 14.87 -2.03
C GLY A 77 5.97 13.95 -2.67
N LYS A 78 4.74 14.43 -2.71
CA LYS A 78 3.65 13.73 -3.38
C LYS A 78 3.73 13.95 -4.89
N LEU A 79 3.39 12.94 -5.67
CA LEU A 79 3.44 13.02 -7.13
C LEU A 79 2.59 14.17 -7.66
N GLY A 80 1.38 14.37 -7.12
CA GLY A 80 0.50 15.46 -7.51
C GLY A 80 1.09 16.84 -7.23
N GLU A 81 1.84 17.03 -6.15
CA GLU A 81 2.52 18.29 -5.82
C GLU A 81 3.69 18.54 -6.79
N ILE A 82 4.51 17.52 -7.05
CA ILE A 82 5.66 17.63 -7.97
C ILE A 82 5.19 17.90 -9.40
N THR A 83 4.16 17.19 -9.87
CA THR A 83 3.65 17.36 -11.24
C THR A 83 2.92 18.68 -11.45
N ALA A 84 2.39 19.29 -10.39
CA ALA A 84 1.75 20.61 -10.42
C ALA A 84 2.76 21.77 -10.37
N GLU A 85 4.06 21.51 -10.12
CA GLU A 85 5.07 22.56 -10.17
C GLU A 85 5.10 23.21 -11.57
N PRO A 86 5.18 24.56 -11.64
CA PRO A 86 5.25 25.23 -12.94
C PRO A 86 6.51 24.82 -13.71
N PRO A 87 6.47 24.83 -15.04
CA PRO A 87 7.65 24.57 -15.85
C PRO A 87 8.75 25.60 -15.56
N PRO A 88 10.03 25.21 -15.67
CA PRO A 88 11.13 26.12 -15.43
C PRO A 88 11.07 27.29 -16.43
N GLN A 89 11.29 28.53 -15.93
CA GLN A 89 11.25 29.77 -16.71
C GLN A 89 12.55 29.98 -17.50
N THR A 90 12.90 29.04 -18.37
CA THR A 90 14.11 29.08 -19.20
C THR A 90 13.76 28.78 -20.65
N ASN A 91 14.63 29.18 -21.58
CA ASN A 91 14.46 28.87 -23.01
C ASN A 91 14.51 27.34 -23.22
N ARG A 92 13.82 26.86 -24.24
CA ARG A 92 13.58 25.44 -24.51
C ARG A 92 14.84 24.55 -24.51
N GLY A 93 15.99 25.10 -24.99
CA GLY A 93 17.30 24.41 -24.98
C GLY A 93 18.01 24.44 -23.63
N GLU A 94 17.77 25.44 -22.81
CA GLU A 94 18.37 25.60 -21.48
C GLU A 94 17.61 24.84 -20.39
N ARG A 95 16.31 24.59 -20.59
CA ARG A 95 15.45 23.84 -19.66
C ARG A 95 15.97 22.44 -19.37
N ASP A 96 16.61 21.81 -20.37
CA ASP A 96 17.11 20.43 -20.25
C ASP A 96 18.27 20.32 -19.22
N TYR A 97 19.00 21.40 -18.99
CA TYR A 97 20.09 21.44 -18.00
C TYR A 97 19.68 22.12 -16.68
N ALA A 98 18.98 23.24 -16.76
CA ALA A 98 18.61 24.03 -15.57
C ALA A 98 17.53 23.38 -14.71
N SER A 99 16.71 22.49 -15.26
CA SER A 99 15.63 21.81 -14.55
C SER A 99 16.00 20.42 -14.02
N ARG A 100 17.21 19.93 -14.27
CA ARG A 100 17.64 18.62 -13.77
C ARG A 100 17.99 18.70 -12.30
N ARG A 101 17.09 18.21 -11.47
CA ARG A 101 17.39 17.92 -10.06
C ARG A 101 17.24 16.42 -9.81
N GLU A 102 18.03 15.88 -8.93
CA GLU A 102 17.80 14.52 -8.45
C GLU A 102 16.55 14.52 -7.57
N ALA A 103 15.70 13.53 -7.77
CA ALA A 103 14.50 13.37 -6.96
C ALA A 103 14.25 11.88 -6.67
N THR A 104 13.71 11.65 -5.49
CA THR A 104 13.21 10.35 -5.07
C THR A 104 11.70 10.40 -4.99
N VAL A 105 11.02 9.56 -5.76
CA VAL A 105 9.57 9.46 -5.83
C VAL A 105 9.11 8.05 -5.49
N ALA A 106 7.91 7.93 -4.94
CA ALA A 106 7.32 6.64 -4.60
C ALA A 106 5.90 6.55 -5.17
N GLY A 107 5.50 5.37 -5.64
CA GLY A 107 4.16 5.16 -6.19
C GLY A 107 3.89 3.72 -6.58
N LEU A 108 2.61 3.44 -6.81
CA LEU A 108 2.10 2.20 -7.36
C LEU A 108 2.33 2.18 -8.88
N ILE A 109 2.84 1.11 -9.43
CA ILE A 109 2.97 0.93 -10.88
C ILE A 109 1.59 0.62 -11.48
N VAL A 110 1.00 1.58 -12.18
CA VAL A 110 -0.33 1.42 -12.79
C VAL A 110 -0.29 1.07 -14.27
N ASP A 111 0.77 1.48 -14.98
CA ASP A 111 0.93 1.20 -16.40
C ASP A 111 2.42 1.10 -16.77
N MET A 112 2.72 0.32 -17.82
CA MET A 112 4.06 0.20 -18.36
C MET A 112 4.01 0.12 -19.88
N ARG A 113 4.82 0.93 -20.56
CA ARG A 113 4.88 1.02 -22.02
C ARG A 113 6.30 0.92 -22.52
N LYS A 114 6.54 0.09 -23.52
CA LYS A 114 7.82 -0.03 -24.20
C LYS A 114 7.77 0.68 -25.55
N ARG A 115 8.71 1.59 -25.80
CA ARG A 115 8.89 2.26 -27.10
C ARG A 115 10.36 2.21 -27.49
N GLY A 116 10.69 1.33 -28.43
CA GLY A 116 12.07 1.12 -28.85
C GLY A 116 12.96 0.69 -27.68
N ASN A 117 14.01 1.47 -27.43
CA ASN A 117 14.97 1.26 -26.34
C ASN A 117 14.57 1.88 -24.99
N ARG A 118 13.37 2.46 -24.90
CA ARG A 118 12.90 3.15 -23.71
C ARG A 118 11.68 2.42 -23.16
N VAL A 119 11.65 2.21 -21.86
CA VAL A 119 10.50 1.75 -21.13
C VAL A 119 10.01 2.90 -20.25
N SER A 120 8.73 3.21 -20.33
CA SER A 120 8.07 4.18 -19.46
C SER A 120 7.14 3.45 -18.52
N VAL A 121 7.21 3.78 -17.24
CA VAL A 121 6.34 3.28 -16.17
C VAL A 121 5.57 4.46 -15.61
N VAL A 122 4.28 4.31 -15.38
CA VAL A 122 3.44 5.31 -14.74
C VAL A 122 3.27 4.93 -13.27
N LEU A 123 3.74 5.80 -12.39
CA LEU A 123 3.54 5.72 -10.94
C LEU A 123 2.32 6.53 -10.53
N ASP A 124 1.56 6.03 -9.57
CA ASP A 124 0.38 6.66 -8.95
C ASP A 124 0.51 6.57 -7.42
N ASP A 125 0.33 7.69 -6.72
CA ASP A 125 0.36 7.77 -5.25
C ASP A 125 -0.99 8.22 -4.65
N ASP A 126 -2.07 8.15 -5.44
CA ASP A 126 -3.42 8.64 -5.13
C ASP A 126 -3.54 10.17 -5.06
N THR A 127 -2.45 10.91 -5.23
CA THR A 127 -2.48 12.39 -5.34
C THR A 127 -2.25 12.84 -6.78
N GLY A 128 -1.57 12.01 -7.58
CA GLY A 128 -1.26 12.28 -8.97
C GLY A 128 -0.46 11.15 -9.61
N ARG A 129 -0.21 11.31 -10.90
CA ARG A 129 0.55 10.36 -11.71
C ARG A 129 1.80 10.98 -12.27
N MET A 130 2.87 10.18 -12.33
CA MET A 130 4.14 10.61 -12.90
C MET A 130 4.70 9.53 -13.81
N GLU A 131 5.19 9.94 -14.99
CA GLU A 131 5.92 9.03 -15.87
C GLU A 131 7.38 8.93 -15.45
N VAL A 132 7.84 7.69 -15.30
CA VAL A 132 9.24 7.33 -15.02
C VAL A 132 9.80 6.62 -16.22
N SER A 133 10.93 7.09 -16.73
CA SER A 133 11.58 6.54 -17.92
C SER A 133 12.82 5.76 -17.57
N PHE A 134 12.96 4.62 -18.23
CA PHE A 134 14.12 3.73 -18.13
C PHE A 134 14.80 3.59 -19.49
N PHE A 135 16.10 3.74 -19.54
CA PHE A 135 16.88 3.30 -20.69
C PHE A 135 17.11 1.79 -20.62
N SER A 136 17.44 1.16 -21.75
CA SER A 136 17.52 -0.30 -21.89
C SER A 136 18.35 -0.99 -20.83
N GLU A 137 19.48 -0.41 -20.45
CA GLU A 137 20.40 -0.97 -19.45
C GLU A 137 19.76 -0.95 -18.07
N ALA A 138 19.26 0.22 -17.61
CA ALA A 138 18.55 0.36 -16.34
C ALA A 138 17.28 -0.50 -16.29
N PHE A 139 16.56 -0.62 -17.42
CA PHE A 139 15.39 -1.50 -17.46
C PHE A 139 15.76 -2.98 -17.26
N GLN A 140 16.85 -3.45 -17.82
CA GLN A 140 17.29 -4.84 -17.64
C GLN A 140 17.65 -5.13 -16.17
N GLU A 141 18.26 -4.17 -15.49
CA GLU A 141 18.65 -4.29 -14.09
C GLU A 141 17.42 -4.36 -13.16
N PHE A 142 16.41 -3.52 -13.42
CA PHE A 142 15.25 -3.38 -12.51
C PHE A 142 13.98 -4.08 -12.97
N ARG A 143 14.00 -4.82 -14.09
CA ARG A 143 12.80 -5.40 -14.71
C ARG A 143 11.95 -6.25 -13.74
N ASP A 144 12.60 -6.96 -12.81
CA ASP A 144 11.94 -7.86 -11.87
C ASP A 144 11.20 -7.09 -10.76
N LEU A 145 11.54 -5.80 -10.56
CA LEU A 145 10.84 -4.87 -9.67
C LEU A 145 9.73 -4.08 -10.37
N LEU A 146 9.81 -3.98 -11.71
CA LEU A 146 8.86 -3.21 -12.51
C LEU A 146 7.66 -4.08 -12.89
N VAL A 147 6.88 -4.46 -11.89
CA VAL A 147 5.68 -5.27 -12.04
C VAL A 147 4.45 -4.41 -11.74
N LYS A 148 3.40 -4.56 -12.54
CA LYS A 148 2.14 -3.84 -12.33
C LYS A 148 1.56 -4.18 -10.95
N ASP A 149 0.96 -3.18 -10.32
CA ASP A 149 0.37 -3.23 -8.99
C ASP A 149 1.40 -3.40 -7.83
N GLU A 150 2.72 -3.29 -8.12
CA GLU A 150 3.76 -3.18 -7.10
C GLU A 150 4.08 -1.72 -6.76
N ILE A 151 4.46 -1.47 -5.52
CA ILE A 151 4.86 -0.14 -5.04
C ILE A 151 6.38 -0.04 -5.02
N VAL A 152 6.90 0.93 -5.75
CA VAL A 152 8.34 1.16 -5.86
C VAL A 152 8.73 2.57 -5.42
N VAL A 153 9.99 2.69 -5.03
CA VAL A 153 10.69 3.95 -4.80
C VAL A 153 11.73 4.10 -5.89
N VAL A 154 11.66 5.20 -6.62
CA VAL A 154 12.54 5.50 -7.74
C VAL A 154 13.34 6.74 -7.44
N THR A 155 14.66 6.64 -7.53
CA THR A 155 15.58 7.79 -7.49
C THR A 155 16.10 8.06 -8.90
N GLY A 156 16.08 9.31 -9.32
CA GLY A 156 16.53 9.66 -10.66
C GLY A 156 16.55 11.15 -10.94
N ALA A 157 16.83 11.51 -12.19
CA ALA A 157 16.83 12.89 -12.64
C ALA A 157 15.40 13.33 -12.97
N LEU A 158 14.83 14.21 -12.15
CA LEU A 158 13.58 14.90 -12.40
C LEU A 158 13.80 15.96 -13.48
N ARG A 159 12.92 16.02 -14.48
CA ARG A 159 12.94 17.00 -15.56
C ARG A 159 11.54 17.31 -16.03
N TYR A 160 11.34 18.51 -16.53
CA TYR A 160 10.12 18.86 -17.24
C TYR A 160 10.20 18.37 -18.70
N ASP A 161 9.21 17.63 -19.14
CA ASP A 161 9.09 17.16 -20.52
C ASP A 161 8.09 18.04 -21.28
N ASP A 162 8.59 18.89 -22.17
CA ASP A 162 7.77 19.85 -22.95
C ASP A 162 6.77 19.12 -23.88
N PHE A 163 7.04 17.88 -24.25
CA PHE A 163 6.16 17.11 -25.15
C PHE A 163 4.97 16.52 -24.39
N ILE A 164 5.23 16.02 -23.17
CA ILE A 164 4.19 15.51 -22.29
C ILE A 164 3.49 16.66 -21.55
N GLY A 165 4.16 17.80 -21.39
CA GLY A 165 3.68 18.96 -20.64
C GLY A 165 3.66 18.72 -19.11
N SER A 166 4.55 17.85 -18.61
CA SER A 166 4.60 17.48 -17.20
C SER A 166 6.02 17.11 -16.75
N TRP A 167 6.20 17.05 -15.43
CA TRP A 167 7.43 16.54 -14.83
C TRP A 167 7.53 15.02 -14.98
N THR A 168 8.72 14.55 -15.32
CA THR A 168 9.05 13.13 -15.49
C THR A 168 10.37 12.81 -14.79
N VAL A 169 10.57 11.54 -14.41
CA VAL A 169 11.83 11.07 -13.82
C VAL A 169 12.55 10.15 -14.79
N ASN A 170 13.84 10.42 -15.04
CA ASN A 170 14.73 9.43 -15.65
C ASN A 170 15.36 8.60 -14.53
N ALA A 171 14.93 7.35 -14.38
CA ALA A 171 15.34 6.48 -13.29
C ALA A 171 16.84 6.16 -13.34
N LYS A 172 17.47 6.21 -12.18
CA LYS A 172 18.82 5.75 -11.90
C LYS A 172 18.82 4.52 -11.00
N ASN A 173 17.91 4.50 -10.01
CA ASN A 173 17.77 3.40 -9.06
C ASN A 173 16.31 3.14 -8.77
N VAL A 174 15.97 1.87 -8.52
CA VAL A 174 14.63 1.42 -8.14
C VAL A 174 14.72 0.43 -6.99
N LEU A 175 13.91 0.63 -5.98
CA LEU A 175 13.78 -0.30 -4.86
C LEU A 175 12.31 -0.59 -4.61
N HIS A 176 12.02 -1.82 -4.21
CA HIS A 176 10.68 -2.13 -3.68
C HIS A 176 10.46 -1.37 -2.37
N ILE A 177 9.25 -0.86 -2.15
CA ILE A 177 8.90 -0.04 -0.98
C ILE A 177 9.24 -0.73 0.35
N ASP A 178 8.99 -2.04 0.46
CA ASP A 178 9.26 -2.77 1.69
C ASP A 178 10.76 -2.82 2.02
N ARG A 179 11.63 -2.91 1.00
CA ARG A 179 13.09 -2.88 1.21
C ARG A 179 13.54 -1.53 1.73
N VAL A 180 12.94 -0.44 1.24
CA VAL A 180 13.24 0.91 1.72
C VAL A 180 12.78 1.06 3.17
N ILE A 181 11.57 0.62 3.50
CA ILE A 181 11.02 0.64 4.85
C ILE A 181 11.92 -0.17 5.79
N GLU A 182 12.26 -1.41 5.45
CA GLU A 182 13.12 -2.29 6.26
C GLU A 182 14.49 -1.68 6.52
N SER A 183 15.10 -1.05 5.52
CA SER A 183 16.44 -0.47 5.62
C SER A 183 16.48 0.87 6.36
N ARG A 184 15.38 1.62 6.33
CA ARG A 184 15.29 2.98 6.86
C ARG A 184 14.64 3.07 8.23
N ALA A 185 13.80 2.12 8.59
CA ALA A 185 13.18 2.11 9.90
C ALA A 185 14.23 1.88 11.00
N SER A 186 14.22 2.77 11.99
CA SER A 186 15.11 2.71 13.15
C SER A 186 14.37 2.36 14.43
N GLY A 187 13.05 2.46 14.45
CA GLY A 187 12.25 2.12 15.62
C GLY A 187 10.83 1.68 15.26
N LEU A 188 10.29 0.81 16.08
CA LEU A 188 8.91 0.35 16.05
C LEU A 188 8.22 0.76 17.36
N VAL A 189 7.17 1.53 17.26
CA VAL A 189 6.36 1.98 18.41
C VAL A 189 5.02 1.30 18.35
N LEU A 190 4.70 0.55 19.40
CA LEU A 190 3.43 -0.16 19.58
C LEU A 190 2.63 0.54 20.66
N SER A 191 1.46 1.07 20.32
CA SER A 191 0.57 1.74 21.28
C SER A 191 -0.40 0.73 21.88
N LEU A 192 -0.42 0.64 23.21
CA LEU A 192 -1.32 -0.24 23.95
C LEU A 192 -2.24 0.59 24.83
N ALA A 193 -3.53 0.33 24.78
CA ALA A 193 -4.53 0.89 25.67
C ALA A 193 -4.93 -0.14 26.76
N PRO A 194 -5.36 0.31 27.94
CA PRO A 194 -5.87 -0.57 28.99
C PRO A 194 -7.21 -1.17 28.57
N ASN A 195 -7.19 -2.41 28.11
CA ASN A 195 -8.42 -3.12 27.65
C ASN A 195 -8.79 -4.34 28.51
N GLY A 196 -8.23 -4.47 29.71
CA GLY A 196 -8.50 -5.58 30.62
C GLY A 196 -7.91 -6.95 30.21
N GLN A 197 -7.33 -7.06 29.02
CA GLN A 197 -6.71 -8.30 28.49
C GLN A 197 -5.18 -8.20 28.40
N GLY A 198 -4.57 -7.38 29.24
CA GLY A 198 -3.15 -7.02 29.14
C GLY A 198 -2.19 -8.19 29.08
N GLU A 199 -2.38 -9.20 29.95
CA GLU A 199 -1.47 -10.36 30.00
C GLU A 199 -1.57 -11.23 28.72
N GLN A 200 -2.78 -11.51 28.24
CA GLN A 200 -2.98 -12.28 27.01
C GLN A 200 -2.45 -11.53 25.77
N LEU A 201 -2.61 -10.22 25.72
CA LEU A 201 -2.09 -9.39 24.65
C LEU A 201 -0.56 -9.39 24.64
N LEU A 202 0.08 -9.33 25.81
CA LEU A 202 1.54 -9.39 25.93
C LEU A 202 2.11 -10.73 25.44
N VAL A 203 1.44 -11.85 25.76
CA VAL A 203 1.84 -13.17 25.26
C VAL A 203 1.74 -13.23 23.74
N LYS A 204 0.61 -12.78 23.16
CA LYS A 204 0.44 -12.72 21.70
C LYS A 204 1.46 -11.81 21.04
N LEU A 205 1.75 -10.66 21.62
CA LEU A 205 2.75 -9.71 21.12
C LEU A 205 4.16 -10.32 21.14
N HIS A 206 4.52 -11.01 22.20
CA HIS A 206 5.76 -11.76 22.30
C HIS A 206 5.89 -12.78 21.16
N ASP A 207 4.85 -13.60 20.94
CA ASP A 207 4.85 -14.64 19.91
C ASP A 207 4.93 -14.07 18.49
N VAL A 208 4.31 -12.90 18.25
CA VAL A 208 4.39 -12.20 16.96
C VAL A 208 5.78 -11.61 16.73
N LEU A 209 6.42 -11.04 17.75
CA LEU A 209 7.75 -10.41 17.61
C LEU A 209 8.89 -11.43 17.50
N LEU A 210 8.75 -12.57 18.17
CA LEU A 210 9.83 -13.57 18.35
C LEU A 210 10.48 -14.04 17.03
N PRO A 211 9.73 -14.36 15.94
CA PRO A 211 10.32 -14.80 14.68
C PRO A 211 11.10 -13.72 13.93
N PHE A 212 10.88 -12.44 14.26
CA PHE A 212 11.47 -11.30 13.55
C PHE A 212 12.59 -10.60 14.33
N ARG A 213 13.04 -11.19 15.42
CA ARG A 213 14.16 -10.70 16.23
C ARG A 213 15.46 -10.65 15.43
N GLU A 214 16.49 -10.02 16.01
CA GLU A 214 17.81 -9.84 15.41
C GLU A 214 17.81 -8.92 14.18
N GLY A 215 16.90 -7.96 14.17
CA GLY A 215 16.88 -6.88 13.20
C GLY A 215 17.64 -5.63 13.67
N SER A 216 17.44 -4.51 12.96
CA SER A 216 18.05 -3.21 13.26
C SER A 216 17.07 -2.18 13.84
N CYS A 217 15.81 -2.57 14.05
CA CYS A 217 14.74 -1.67 14.45
C CYS A 217 14.40 -1.87 15.93
N ASP A 218 14.64 -0.85 16.76
CA ASP A 218 14.33 -0.87 18.17
C ASP A 218 12.83 -0.93 18.43
N VAL A 219 12.40 -1.78 19.37
CA VAL A 219 10.98 -1.88 19.73
C VAL A 219 10.70 -1.14 21.01
N SER A 220 9.67 -0.30 20.99
CA SER A 220 9.15 0.38 22.17
C SER A 220 7.63 0.25 22.25
N VAL A 221 7.14 0.08 23.46
CA VAL A 221 5.71 0.05 23.78
C VAL A 221 5.32 1.38 24.38
N ARG A 222 4.30 2.03 23.82
CA ARG A 222 3.66 3.20 24.38
C ARG A 222 2.35 2.78 25.05
N TYR A 223 2.33 2.80 26.36
CA TYR A 223 1.12 2.58 27.13
C TYR A 223 0.37 3.90 27.30
N ILE A 224 -0.92 3.91 27.00
CA ILE A 224 -1.80 5.09 27.09
C ILE A 224 -2.93 4.72 28.02
N GLY A 225 -2.84 5.11 29.30
CA GLY A 225 -3.90 5.01 30.28
C GLY A 225 -4.68 6.33 30.42
N ASP A 226 -5.76 6.31 31.21
CA ASP A 226 -6.66 7.47 31.38
C ASP A 226 -5.96 8.69 31.97
N ASN A 227 -5.01 8.49 32.88
CA ASN A 227 -4.33 9.57 33.62
C ASN A 227 -2.82 9.62 33.41
N ALA A 228 -2.24 8.67 32.65
CA ALA A 228 -0.80 8.60 32.43
C ALA A 228 -0.46 7.91 31.11
N SER A 229 0.63 8.34 30.49
CA SER A 229 1.23 7.62 29.39
C SER A 229 2.70 7.30 29.72
N ALA A 230 3.13 6.11 29.36
CA ALA A 230 4.51 5.68 29.51
C ALA A 230 5.04 5.11 28.19
N ARG A 231 6.34 5.31 27.93
CA ARG A 231 7.04 4.65 26.83
C ARG A 231 8.11 3.74 27.41
N LEU A 232 8.05 2.47 27.08
CA LEU A 232 8.97 1.42 27.52
C LEU A 232 9.75 0.93 26.31
N SER A 233 11.08 0.93 26.39
CA SER A 233 11.93 0.26 25.42
C SER A 233 12.06 -1.21 25.82
N LEU A 234 11.94 -2.13 24.87
CA LEU A 234 12.12 -3.57 25.15
C LEU A 234 13.60 -3.98 25.25
N GLY A 235 14.52 -3.05 24.95
CA GLY A 235 15.95 -3.29 25.00
C GLY A 235 16.53 -3.96 23.74
N PRO A 236 17.87 -4.12 23.70
CA PRO A 236 18.57 -4.55 22.48
C PRO A 236 18.28 -6.00 22.08
N GLU A 237 17.80 -6.82 23.00
CA GLU A 237 17.42 -8.21 22.72
C GLU A 237 16.13 -8.31 21.90
N TRP A 238 15.38 -7.22 21.78
CA TRP A 238 14.11 -7.12 21.08
C TRP A 238 14.18 -6.20 19.85
N THR A 239 15.34 -6.04 19.25
CA THR A 239 15.43 -5.42 17.93
C THR A 239 14.82 -6.35 16.89
N VAL A 240 14.02 -5.78 15.96
CA VAL A 240 13.30 -6.57 14.97
C VAL A 240 13.61 -6.13 13.54
N ARG A 241 13.34 -7.01 12.59
CA ARG A 241 13.28 -6.67 11.18
C ARG A 241 11.84 -6.25 10.86
N PRO A 242 11.60 -4.98 10.51
CA PRO A 242 10.26 -4.45 10.28
C PRO A 242 9.71 -4.86 8.90
N SER A 243 9.74 -6.17 8.60
CA SER A 243 9.22 -6.73 7.36
C SER A 243 7.73 -6.46 7.20
N ARG A 244 7.23 -6.56 5.96
CA ARG A 244 5.80 -6.44 5.68
C ARG A 244 4.99 -7.43 6.53
N GLU A 245 5.44 -8.69 6.61
CA GLU A 245 4.77 -9.73 7.38
C GLU A 245 4.63 -9.36 8.86
N LEU A 246 5.70 -8.84 9.49
CA LEU A 246 5.63 -8.37 10.87
C LEU A 246 4.63 -7.23 11.04
N ARG A 247 4.66 -6.25 10.13
CA ARG A 247 3.75 -5.10 10.19
C ARG A 247 2.29 -5.51 10.03
N ASP A 248 2.00 -6.43 9.12
CA ASP A 248 0.65 -6.96 8.88
C ASP A 248 0.14 -7.70 10.13
N LYS A 249 0.93 -8.59 10.73
CA LYS A 249 0.59 -9.31 11.97
C LYS A 249 0.36 -8.37 13.17
N LEU A 250 1.21 -7.35 13.31
CA LEU A 250 1.05 -6.35 14.37
C LEU A 250 -0.18 -5.48 14.16
N THR A 251 -0.48 -5.13 12.92
CA THR A 251 -1.68 -4.35 12.56
C THR A 251 -2.95 -5.16 12.82
N GLU A 252 -2.93 -6.45 12.52
CA GLU A 252 -4.03 -7.36 12.84
C GLU A 252 -4.25 -7.48 14.35
N LEU A 253 -3.16 -7.59 15.12
CA LEU A 253 -3.24 -7.74 16.58
C LEU A 253 -3.66 -6.46 17.31
N LEU A 254 -3.15 -5.30 16.88
CA LEU A 254 -3.24 -4.04 17.61
C LEU A 254 -4.13 -2.99 16.92
N GLY A 255 -4.42 -3.15 15.64
CA GLY A 255 -5.04 -2.13 14.79
C GLY A 255 -4.03 -1.18 14.16
N THR A 256 -4.35 -0.67 12.97
CA THR A 256 -3.47 0.16 12.12
C THR A 256 -2.90 1.39 12.83
N ASN A 257 -3.70 2.06 13.66
CA ASN A 257 -3.30 3.28 14.35
C ASN A 257 -2.33 3.05 15.51
N ASN A 258 -2.15 1.81 15.94
CA ASN A 258 -1.34 1.43 17.10
C ASN A 258 0.04 0.89 16.75
N VAL A 259 0.35 0.76 15.45
CA VAL A 259 1.65 0.31 14.93
C VAL A 259 2.29 1.45 14.15
N ARG A 260 3.44 1.94 14.58
CA ARG A 260 4.13 3.06 13.95
C ARG A 260 5.62 2.81 13.82
N LEU A 261 6.15 2.98 12.62
CA LEU A 261 7.59 3.00 12.38
C LEU A 261 8.17 4.40 12.61
N LEU A 262 9.41 4.43 13.09
CA LEU A 262 10.24 5.63 13.19
C LEU A 262 11.37 5.51 12.20
N TYR A 263 11.73 6.62 11.57
CA TYR A 263 12.78 6.70 10.57
C TYR A 263 13.87 7.66 11.02
N THR A 264 15.11 7.31 10.73
CA THR A 264 16.23 8.23 10.95
C THR A 264 16.33 9.18 9.76
N PRO A 265 16.31 10.51 9.97
CA PRO A 265 16.53 11.48 8.88
C PRO A 265 17.92 11.29 8.25
N GLY A 266 18.01 11.31 6.91
CA GLY A 266 19.28 11.54 6.21
C GLY A 266 20.16 10.33 5.90
N ARG A 267 19.66 9.10 5.81
CA ARG A 267 20.40 8.00 5.14
C ARG A 267 20.11 8.01 3.64
N ASP A 268 21.14 8.23 2.83
CA ASP A 268 21.03 8.14 1.37
C ASP A 268 20.59 6.74 0.92
N LEU A 269 19.83 6.67 -0.18
CA LEU A 269 19.46 5.42 -0.85
C LEU A 269 20.65 4.96 -1.71
N ASN A 270 21.66 4.33 -1.09
CA ASN A 270 22.73 3.63 -1.79
C ASN A 270 22.40 2.16 -1.97
#